data_422ec870a63d71266fb261c27d042df9
#
_entry.id   422ec870a63d71266fb261c27d042df9
#
_cell.length_a   1.000
_cell.length_b   1.000
_cell.length_c   1.000
_cell.angle_alpha   90.00
_cell.angle_beta   90.00
_cell.angle_gamma   90.00
#
_symmetry.space_group_name_H-M   'P 1'
#
loop_
_entity.id
_entity.type
_entity.pdbx_description
1 polymer ?
#
loop_
_entity_poly.entity_id
_entity_poly.type
_entity_poly.pdbx_seq_one_letter_code
_entity_poly.pdbx_strand_id
1 'polypeptide(L)'
;MRRYDLTARMYEARYAEEQAAKYQAALKHLSINRNSTVLDVGCGTGLFIRHIIAEAETVVGVDISRRLLLQAKEHTRAFRNFQLVQADADHLPFRDACFSAVFGFTVLQNMPNPLETLLEIERNAKRGAPIVVTGLKKAFSLEAFQALLQKAGLHVVHIEDADVLKCHVAITVQN
;
A
#
# COMPACT_ATOMS: atom_id res chain seq x y z
N MET A 1 -4.91 32.16 13.12
CA MET A 1 -3.97 31.70 12.11
C MET A 1 -2.91 30.75 12.70
N ARG A 2 -2.02 31.14 13.62
CA ARG A 2 -0.96 30.26 14.18
C ARG A 2 -1.43 28.96 14.87
N ARG A 3 -2.62 28.92 15.46
CA ARG A 3 -3.16 27.74 16.17
C ARG A 3 -3.66 26.65 15.21
N TYR A 4 -4.17 27.06 14.04
CA TYR A 4 -4.59 26.13 12.96
C TYR A 4 -3.40 25.50 12.27
N ASP A 5 -2.32 26.25 12.03
CA ASP A 5 -1.09 25.73 11.44
C ASP A 5 -0.39 24.72 12.35
N LEU A 6 -0.43 24.92 13.67
CA LEU A 6 0.14 23.99 14.64
C LEU A 6 -0.63 22.68 14.72
N THR A 7 -1.98 22.74 14.69
CA THR A 7 -2.84 21.55 14.69
C THR A 7 -2.73 20.76 13.38
N ALA A 8 -2.58 21.42 12.24
CA ALA A 8 -2.36 20.77 10.96
C ALA A 8 -1.02 20.01 10.94
N ARG A 9 0.06 20.65 11.37
CA ARG A 9 1.39 20.00 11.48
C ARG A 9 1.42 18.82 12.43
N MET A 10 0.74 18.93 13.58
CA MET A 10 0.63 17.83 14.54
C MET A 10 -0.19 16.66 13.97
N TYR A 11 -1.24 16.96 13.19
CA TYR A 11 -2.03 15.94 12.51
C TYR A 11 -1.21 15.23 11.44
N GLU A 12 -0.47 15.98 10.62
CA GLU A 12 0.42 15.42 9.59
C GLU A 12 1.51 14.54 10.21
N ALA A 13 2.13 14.98 11.30
CA ALA A 13 3.15 14.21 12.01
C ALA A 13 2.58 12.90 12.57
N ARG A 14 1.42 12.94 13.25
CA ARG A 14 0.75 11.74 13.77
C ARG A 14 0.33 10.78 12.66
N TYR A 15 -0.14 11.33 11.53
CA TYR A 15 -0.48 10.51 10.38
C TYR A 15 0.75 9.81 9.81
N ALA A 16 1.88 10.53 9.67
CA ALA A 16 3.13 9.95 9.20
C ALA A 16 3.67 8.85 10.13
N GLU A 17 3.60 9.04 11.45
CA GLU A 17 3.99 8.04 12.44
C GLU A 17 3.12 6.77 12.35
N GLU A 18 1.80 6.94 12.21
CA GLU A 18 0.87 5.82 12.03
C GLU A 18 1.15 5.04 10.74
N GLN A 19 1.42 5.75 9.65
CA GLN A 19 1.80 5.10 8.40
C GLN A 19 3.13 4.36 8.53
N ALA A 20 4.15 4.98 9.14
CA ALA A 20 5.45 4.36 9.34
C ALA A 20 5.36 3.05 10.16
N ALA A 21 4.51 3.01 11.19
CA ALA A 21 4.28 1.79 11.96
C ALA A 21 3.73 0.63 11.10
N LYS A 22 2.79 0.91 10.18
CA LYS A 22 2.27 -0.09 9.23
C LYS A 22 3.35 -0.59 8.28
N TYR A 23 4.16 0.33 7.75
CA TYR A 23 5.26 -0.02 6.84
C TYR A 23 6.29 -0.90 7.53
N GLN A 24 6.68 -0.56 8.75
CA GLN A 24 7.59 -1.37 9.54
C GLN A 24 7.02 -2.75 9.87
N ALA A 25 5.74 -2.82 10.25
CA ALA A 25 5.04 -4.09 10.51
C ALA A 25 5.08 -5.00 9.28
N ALA A 26 4.82 -4.46 8.08
CA ALA A 26 4.89 -5.20 6.84
C ALA A 26 6.31 -5.64 6.49
N LEU A 27 7.27 -4.71 6.51
CA LEU A 27 8.65 -4.95 6.04
C LEU A 27 9.46 -5.89 6.94
N LYS A 28 9.01 -6.15 8.18
CA LYS A 28 9.64 -7.18 9.05
C LYS A 28 9.56 -8.61 8.49
N HIS A 29 8.55 -8.88 7.67
CA HIS A 29 8.20 -10.24 7.24
C HIS A 29 8.43 -10.49 5.75
N LEU A 30 9.00 -9.52 5.03
CA LEU A 30 9.29 -9.65 3.61
C LEU A 30 10.58 -8.92 3.25
N SER A 31 11.22 -9.38 2.18
CA SER A 31 12.42 -8.75 1.64
C SER A 31 12.16 -8.24 0.24
N ILE A 32 12.47 -6.98 0.01
CA ILE A 32 12.57 -6.38 -1.31
C ILE A 32 14.04 -6.41 -1.70
N ASN A 33 14.34 -6.69 -2.94
CA ASN A 33 15.71 -6.76 -3.43
C ASN A 33 15.87 -5.96 -4.74
N ARG A 34 17.12 -5.79 -5.19
CA ARG A 34 17.47 -4.95 -6.33
C ARG A 34 16.93 -5.43 -7.69
N ASN A 35 16.30 -6.59 -7.75
CA ASN A 35 15.60 -7.09 -8.94
C ASN A 35 14.07 -6.96 -8.79
N SER A 36 13.60 -6.36 -7.70
CA SER A 36 12.18 -6.25 -7.41
C SER A 36 11.56 -5.08 -8.18
N THR A 37 10.52 -5.37 -8.94
CA THR A 37 9.59 -4.37 -9.48
C THR A 37 8.39 -4.31 -8.56
N VAL A 38 8.19 -3.18 -7.89
CA VAL A 38 7.22 -3.01 -6.81
C VAL A 38 6.07 -2.10 -7.26
N LEU A 39 4.84 -2.47 -6.91
CA LEU A 39 3.64 -1.64 -7.08
C LEU A 39 3.14 -1.14 -5.72
N ASP A 40 2.88 0.15 -5.60
CA ASP A 40 2.23 0.80 -4.46
C ASP A 40 0.87 1.36 -4.92
N VAL A 41 -0.21 0.64 -4.59
CA VAL A 41 -1.59 1.00 -4.94
C VAL A 41 -2.15 1.95 -3.90
N GLY A 42 -2.67 3.10 -4.34
CA GLY A 42 -3.08 4.18 -3.46
C GLY A 42 -1.87 4.87 -2.80
N CYS A 43 -0.81 5.13 -3.55
CA CYS A 43 0.47 5.62 -3.04
C CYS A 43 0.38 7.02 -2.38
N GLY A 44 -0.71 7.74 -2.59
CA GLY A 44 -0.96 9.06 -2.02
C GLY A 44 0.17 10.04 -2.32
N THR A 45 0.79 10.58 -1.29
CA THR A 45 1.93 11.52 -1.38
C THR A 45 3.29 10.83 -1.45
N GLY A 46 3.33 9.49 -1.58
CA GLY A 46 4.55 8.72 -1.74
C GLY A 46 5.32 8.46 -0.44
N LEU A 47 4.64 8.42 0.71
CA LEU A 47 5.31 8.22 2.01
C LEU A 47 5.99 6.84 2.11
N PHE A 48 5.32 5.79 1.62
CA PHE A 48 5.85 4.41 1.68
C PHE A 48 7.11 4.24 0.82
N ILE A 49 7.18 4.91 -0.30
CA ILE A 49 8.24 4.74 -1.30
C ILE A 49 9.62 4.93 -0.70
N ARG A 50 9.78 5.88 0.21
CA ARG A 50 11.08 6.16 0.87
C ARG A 50 11.63 4.97 1.66
N HIS A 51 10.79 4.04 2.07
CA HIS A 51 11.18 2.85 2.83
C HIS A 51 11.71 1.71 1.95
N ILE A 52 11.42 1.73 0.64
CA ILE A 52 11.72 0.61 -0.26
C ILE A 52 12.54 1.00 -1.49
N ILE A 53 12.62 2.29 -1.82
CA ILE A 53 13.18 2.75 -3.10
C ILE A 53 14.66 2.41 -3.28
N ALA A 54 15.43 2.35 -2.20
CA ALA A 54 16.84 2.02 -2.23
C ALA A 54 17.10 0.52 -2.51
N GLU A 55 16.13 -0.32 -2.17
CA GLU A 55 16.22 -1.78 -2.26
C GLU A 55 15.58 -2.34 -3.54
N ALA A 56 14.68 -1.60 -4.19
CA ALA A 56 13.96 -2.05 -5.37
C ALA A 56 14.66 -1.61 -6.67
N GLU A 57 14.51 -2.38 -7.74
CA GLU A 57 14.90 -1.99 -9.10
C GLU A 57 14.01 -0.85 -9.60
N THR A 58 12.70 -1.04 -9.48
CA THR A 58 11.71 -0.05 -9.91
C THR A 58 10.54 -0.06 -8.94
N VAL A 59 10.05 1.13 -8.61
CA VAL A 59 8.82 1.31 -7.83
C VAL A 59 7.82 2.10 -8.66
N VAL A 60 6.60 1.58 -8.77
CA VAL A 60 5.47 2.25 -9.44
C VAL A 60 4.43 2.61 -8.39
N GLY A 61 4.12 3.89 -8.24
CA GLY A 61 3.04 4.38 -7.39
C GLY A 61 1.82 4.73 -8.22
N VAL A 62 0.66 4.21 -7.80
CA VAL A 62 -0.64 4.50 -8.42
C VAL A 62 -1.55 5.22 -7.45
N ASP A 63 -2.22 6.28 -7.90
CA ASP A 63 -3.28 6.94 -7.15
C ASP A 63 -4.29 7.57 -8.13
N ILE A 64 -5.56 7.61 -7.76
CA ILE A 64 -6.60 8.26 -8.55
C ILE A 64 -6.50 9.78 -8.49
N SER A 65 -5.94 10.32 -7.40
CA SER A 65 -5.85 11.73 -7.12
C SER A 65 -4.62 12.37 -7.77
N ARG A 66 -4.84 13.09 -8.87
CA ARG A 66 -3.79 13.90 -9.50
C ARG A 66 -3.10 14.85 -8.51
N ARG A 67 -3.85 15.40 -7.56
CA ARG A 67 -3.30 16.32 -6.55
C ARG A 67 -2.27 15.63 -5.65
N LEU A 68 -2.57 14.40 -5.19
CA LEU A 68 -1.63 13.62 -4.37
C LEU A 68 -0.41 13.19 -5.17
N LEU A 69 -0.58 12.79 -6.43
CA LEU A 69 0.51 12.44 -7.32
C LEU A 69 1.47 13.60 -7.60
N LEU A 70 0.97 14.82 -7.70
CA LEU A 70 1.83 16.01 -7.82
C LEU A 70 2.68 16.22 -6.57
N GLN A 71 2.13 16.01 -5.38
CA GLN A 71 2.88 16.06 -4.12
C GLN A 71 3.89 14.90 -4.03
N ALA A 72 3.47 13.69 -4.41
CA ALA A 72 4.38 12.53 -4.48
C ALA A 72 5.57 12.81 -5.40
N LYS A 73 5.33 13.40 -6.58
CA LYS A 73 6.39 13.78 -7.53
C LYS A 73 7.42 14.73 -6.91
N GLU A 74 6.98 15.72 -6.15
CA GLU A 74 7.88 16.64 -5.45
C GLU A 74 8.68 15.94 -4.34
N HIS A 75 8.02 15.08 -3.56
CA HIS A 75 8.65 14.34 -2.46
C HIS A 75 9.66 13.31 -2.93
N THR A 76 9.50 12.79 -4.15
CA THR A 76 10.28 11.68 -4.69
C THR A 76 11.18 12.09 -5.86
N ARG A 77 11.28 13.38 -6.17
CA ARG A 77 12.04 13.92 -7.32
C ARG A 77 13.51 13.49 -7.37
N ALA A 78 14.10 13.12 -6.24
CA ALA A 78 15.46 12.64 -6.15
C ALA A 78 15.64 11.18 -6.61
N PHE A 79 14.56 10.42 -6.69
CA PHE A 79 14.58 8.99 -7.03
C PHE A 79 14.34 8.79 -8.53
N ARG A 80 15.29 8.13 -9.20
CA ARG A 80 15.21 7.88 -10.65
C ARG A 80 14.46 6.61 -11.01
N ASN A 81 14.36 5.68 -10.08
CA ASN A 81 13.71 4.38 -10.22
C ASN A 81 12.24 4.39 -9.70
N PHE A 82 11.63 5.56 -9.60
CA PHE A 82 10.24 5.73 -9.20
C PHE A 82 9.40 6.32 -10.33
N GLN A 83 8.24 5.71 -10.57
CA GLN A 83 7.27 6.13 -11.57
C GLN A 83 5.90 6.36 -10.93
N LEU A 84 5.15 7.33 -11.42
CA LEU A 84 3.80 7.66 -10.96
C LEU A 84 2.80 7.49 -12.09
N VAL A 85 1.70 6.81 -11.78
CA VAL A 85 0.61 6.55 -12.71
C VAL A 85 -0.70 7.01 -12.08
N GLN A 86 -1.48 7.82 -12.79
CA GLN A 86 -2.84 8.15 -12.37
C GLN A 86 -3.78 7.09 -12.89
N ALA A 87 -4.37 6.28 -11.99
CA ALA A 87 -5.34 5.26 -12.33
C ALA A 87 -6.26 4.94 -11.14
N ASP A 88 -7.37 4.28 -11.46
CA ASP A 88 -8.27 3.66 -10.48
C ASP A 88 -7.66 2.34 -10.01
N ALA A 89 -7.73 2.07 -8.71
CA ALA A 89 -7.23 0.83 -8.12
C ALA A 89 -8.04 -0.41 -8.53
N ASP A 90 -9.29 -0.22 -8.97
CA ASP A 90 -10.14 -1.29 -9.52
C ASP A 90 -9.84 -1.59 -11.00
N HIS A 91 -9.02 -0.75 -11.67
CA HIS A 91 -8.67 -0.86 -13.10
C HIS A 91 -7.23 -0.41 -13.33
N LEU A 92 -6.27 -1.22 -12.91
CA LEU A 92 -4.85 -0.89 -13.03
C LEU A 92 -4.36 -1.07 -14.48
N PRO A 93 -3.64 -0.10 -15.07
CA PRO A 93 -3.26 -0.12 -16.47
C PRO A 93 -2.01 -0.98 -16.76
N PHE A 94 -1.88 -2.10 -16.06
CA PHE A 94 -0.75 -3.01 -16.21
C PHE A 94 -1.20 -4.38 -16.68
N ARG A 95 -0.28 -5.11 -17.31
CA ARG A 95 -0.48 -6.52 -17.68
C ARG A 95 -0.48 -7.38 -16.41
N ASP A 96 -1.05 -8.58 -16.55
CA ASP A 96 -1.02 -9.57 -15.47
C ASP A 96 0.41 -9.93 -15.08
N ALA A 97 0.60 -10.26 -13.82
CA ALA A 97 1.86 -10.76 -13.27
C ALA A 97 3.09 -9.87 -13.56
N CYS A 98 2.94 -8.54 -13.47
CA CYS A 98 4.02 -7.59 -13.73
C CYS A 98 4.92 -7.37 -12.52
N PHE A 99 4.38 -7.42 -11.30
CA PHE A 99 5.07 -6.95 -10.10
C PHE A 99 5.53 -8.10 -9.22
N SER A 100 6.75 -8.00 -8.71
CA SER A 100 7.35 -8.96 -7.77
C SER A 100 7.02 -8.68 -6.31
N ALA A 101 6.37 -7.57 -6.01
CA ALA A 101 5.71 -7.25 -4.75
C ALA A 101 4.64 -6.20 -4.98
N VAL A 102 3.49 -6.31 -4.30
CA VAL A 102 2.40 -5.32 -4.39
C VAL A 102 2.00 -4.88 -2.99
N PHE A 103 1.83 -3.58 -2.82
CA PHE A 103 1.40 -2.96 -1.57
C PHE A 103 0.13 -2.14 -1.76
N GLY A 104 -0.78 -2.21 -0.80
CA GLY A 104 -2.02 -1.42 -0.75
C GLY A 104 -2.29 -0.95 0.67
N PHE A 105 -1.59 0.12 1.10
CA PHE A 105 -1.78 0.69 2.43
C PHE A 105 -2.92 1.70 2.48
N THR A 106 -3.87 1.48 3.38
CA THR A 106 -4.98 2.43 3.63
C THR A 106 -5.90 2.63 2.41
N VAL A 107 -6.02 1.62 1.53
CA VAL A 107 -6.83 1.67 0.31
C VAL A 107 -8.21 1.07 0.54
N LEU A 108 -8.30 -0.17 1.01
CA LEU A 108 -9.52 -1.00 0.97
C LEU A 108 -10.74 -0.38 1.65
N GLN A 109 -10.57 0.34 2.76
CA GLN A 109 -11.67 1.01 3.46
C GLN A 109 -12.25 2.22 2.70
N ASN A 110 -11.58 2.68 1.66
CA ASN A 110 -11.99 3.81 0.82
C ASN A 110 -12.63 3.35 -0.50
N MET A 111 -12.62 2.04 -0.78
CA MET A 111 -13.13 1.47 -2.03
C MET A 111 -14.61 1.10 -1.92
N PRO A 112 -15.42 1.36 -2.94
CA PRO A 112 -16.83 0.93 -2.98
C PRO A 112 -16.97 -0.60 -2.91
N ASN A 113 -16.10 -1.33 -3.59
CA ASN A 113 -16.03 -2.79 -3.58
C ASN A 113 -14.59 -3.26 -3.33
N PRO A 114 -14.18 -3.44 -2.06
CA PRO A 114 -12.82 -3.87 -1.74
C PRO A 114 -12.40 -5.21 -2.35
N LEU A 115 -13.35 -6.07 -2.68
CA LEU A 115 -13.06 -7.35 -3.35
C LEU A 115 -12.54 -7.14 -4.78
N GLU A 116 -13.15 -6.24 -5.54
CA GLU A 116 -12.70 -5.90 -6.91
C GLU A 116 -11.29 -5.34 -6.89
N THR A 117 -11.02 -4.42 -5.97
CA THR A 117 -9.67 -3.87 -5.76
C THR A 117 -8.65 -4.96 -5.45
N LEU A 118 -9.01 -5.92 -4.58
CA LEU A 118 -8.09 -7.03 -4.22
C LEU A 118 -7.84 -7.97 -5.39
N LEU A 119 -8.85 -8.29 -6.19
CA LEU A 119 -8.70 -9.10 -7.40
C LEU A 119 -7.80 -8.41 -8.43
N GLU A 120 -7.90 -7.09 -8.55
CA GLU A 120 -7.06 -6.33 -9.45
C GLU A 120 -5.60 -6.24 -8.93
N ILE A 121 -5.40 -6.09 -7.64
CA ILE A 121 -4.08 -6.18 -6.98
C ILE A 121 -3.46 -7.57 -7.20
N GLU A 122 -4.25 -8.62 -7.00
CA GLU A 122 -3.83 -10.02 -7.19
C GLU A 122 -3.42 -10.27 -8.65
N ARG A 123 -4.22 -9.86 -9.62
CA ARG A 123 -3.93 -9.99 -11.05
C ARG A 123 -2.58 -9.41 -11.44
N ASN A 124 -2.20 -8.29 -10.82
CA ASN A 124 -0.95 -7.58 -11.13
C ASN A 124 0.28 -8.21 -10.47
N ALA A 125 0.12 -9.02 -9.43
CA ALA A 125 1.21 -9.69 -8.73
C ALA A 125 1.70 -10.90 -9.52
N LYS A 126 3.02 -11.11 -9.56
CA LYS A 126 3.60 -12.37 -10.05
C LYS A 126 3.21 -13.50 -9.12
N ARG A 127 3.10 -14.71 -9.66
CA ARG A 127 2.83 -15.91 -8.84
C ARG A 127 3.85 -16.04 -7.72
N GLY A 128 3.37 -16.19 -6.49
CA GLY A 128 4.19 -16.26 -5.29
C GLY A 128 4.77 -14.93 -4.82
N ALA A 129 4.47 -13.81 -5.50
CA ALA A 129 4.88 -12.50 -5.05
C ALA A 129 4.12 -12.10 -3.77
N PRO A 130 4.78 -11.47 -2.79
CA PRO A 130 4.09 -10.95 -1.63
C PRO A 130 3.13 -9.81 -2.00
N ILE A 131 1.93 -9.91 -1.47
CA ILE A 131 0.90 -8.86 -1.53
C ILE A 131 0.63 -8.41 -0.11
N VAL A 132 0.86 -7.14 0.17
CA VAL A 132 0.63 -6.53 1.48
C VAL A 132 -0.52 -5.55 1.39
N VAL A 133 -1.56 -5.79 2.18
CA VAL A 133 -2.72 -4.91 2.24
C VAL A 133 -3.11 -4.63 3.69
N THR A 134 -3.76 -3.50 3.91
CA THR A 134 -4.26 -3.12 5.23
C THR A 134 -5.77 -2.96 5.26
N GLY A 135 -6.39 -3.47 6.33
CA GLY A 135 -7.80 -3.24 6.66
C GLY A 135 -7.92 -2.37 7.90
N LEU A 136 -8.57 -1.21 7.82
CA LEU A 136 -8.81 -0.34 8.98
C LEU A 136 -9.72 -1.06 9.98
N LYS A 137 -9.29 -1.23 11.25
CA LYS A 137 -10.06 -1.96 12.29
C LYS A 137 -11.47 -1.41 12.53
N LYS A 138 -11.69 -0.12 12.28
CA LYS A 138 -13.03 0.49 12.34
C LYS A 138 -13.95 0.10 11.16
N ALA A 139 -13.39 -0.34 10.05
CA ALA A 139 -14.13 -0.72 8.85
C ALA A 139 -14.24 -2.24 8.69
N PHE A 140 -13.27 -2.98 9.19
CA PHE A 140 -13.20 -4.44 9.08
C PHE A 140 -12.89 -5.05 10.44
N SER A 141 -13.69 -6.03 10.90
CA SER A 141 -13.23 -6.96 11.93
C SER A 141 -12.11 -7.83 11.35
N LEU A 142 -11.30 -8.47 12.20
CA LEU A 142 -10.24 -9.36 11.73
C LEU A 142 -10.81 -10.50 10.86
N GLU A 143 -11.93 -11.10 11.32
CA GLU A 143 -12.61 -12.20 10.60
C GLU A 143 -13.15 -11.74 9.24
N ALA A 144 -13.76 -10.56 9.19
CA ALA A 144 -14.27 -10.00 7.93
C ALA A 144 -13.15 -9.68 6.96
N PHE A 145 -12.02 -9.18 7.46
CA PHE A 145 -10.84 -8.90 6.64
C PHE A 145 -10.22 -10.19 6.10
N GLN A 146 -10.04 -11.22 6.94
CA GLN A 146 -9.55 -12.52 6.51
C GLN A 146 -10.47 -13.18 5.46
N ALA A 147 -11.78 -13.14 5.68
CA ALA A 147 -12.75 -13.67 4.72
C ALA A 147 -12.71 -12.94 3.37
N LEU A 148 -12.48 -11.63 3.38
CA LEU A 148 -12.32 -10.81 2.18
C LEU A 148 -11.06 -11.22 1.40
N LEU A 149 -9.91 -11.39 2.08
CA LEU A 149 -8.67 -11.85 1.47
C LEU A 149 -8.83 -13.24 0.84
N GLN A 150 -9.48 -14.16 1.55
CA GLN A 150 -9.73 -15.51 1.06
C GLN A 150 -10.63 -15.50 -0.19
N LYS A 151 -11.67 -14.66 -0.21
CA LYS A 151 -12.53 -14.49 -1.41
C LYS A 151 -11.79 -13.96 -2.62
N ALA A 152 -10.76 -13.17 -2.40
CA ALA A 152 -9.87 -12.67 -3.46
C ALA A 152 -8.80 -13.69 -3.88
N GLY A 153 -8.83 -14.95 -3.41
CA GLY A 153 -7.83 -15.96 -3.76
C GLY A 153 -6.48 -15.78 -3.06
N LEU A 154 -6.41 -14.93 -2.06
CA LEU A 154 -5.17 -14.62 -1.35
C LEU A 154 -4.97 -15.55 -0.15
N HIS A 155 -3.82 -16.24 -0.11
CA HIS A 155 -3.40 -17.02 1.05
C HIS A 155 -2.68 -16.11 2.05
N VAL A 156 -3.20 -16.05 3.28
CA VAL A 156 -2.60 -15.25 4.36
C VAL A 156 -1.39 -15.97 4.92
N VAL A 157 -0.22 -15.35 4.78
CA VAL A 157 1.05 -15.82 5.37
C VAL A 157 1.21 -15.28 6.78
N HIS A 158 0.88 -14.02 6.99
CA HIS A 158 0.98 -13.36 8.29
C HIS A 158 -0.02 -12.20 8.39
N ILE A 159 -0.57 -11.99 9.59
CA ILE A 159 -1.31 -10.77 9.93
C ILE A 159 -0.72 -10.17 11.19
N GLU A 160 -0.25 -8.96 11.09
CA GLU A 160 0.08 -8.13 12.25
C GLU A 160 -1.18 -7.38 12.70
N ASP A 161 -1.62 -7.66 13.92
CA ASP A 161 -2.85 -7.09 14.51
C ASP A 161 -2.61 -6.49 15.90
N ALA A 162 -1.41 -5.95 16.14
CA ALA A 162 -1.08 -5.34 17.41
C ALA A 162 -2.04 -4.18 17.75
N ASP A 163 -2.36 -4.01 19.03
CA ASP A 163 -3.30 -2.98 19.53
C ASP A 163 -2.85 -1.55 19.19
N VAL A 164 -1.55 -1.33 19.09
CA VAL A 164 -0.97 -0.05 18.70
C VAL A 164 -1.29 0.34 17.26
N LEU A 165 -1.62 -0.63 16.40
CA LEU A 165 -1.99 -0.40 15.00
C LEU A 165 -3.50 -0.17 14.89
N LYS A 166 -3.90 0.87 14.17
CA LYS A 166 -5.31 1.13 13.85
C LYS A 166 -5.85 0.26 12.71
N CYS A 167 -5.03 -0.58 12.12
CA CYS A 167 -5.37 -1.48 11.03
C CYS A 167 -4.76 -2.86 11.24
N HIS A 168 -5.38 -3.86 10.65
CA HIS A 168 -4.77 -5.15 10.35
C HIS A 168 -3.78 -4.97 9.21
N VAL A 169 -2.59 -5.54 9.28
CA VAL A 169 -1.61 -5.54 8.19
C VAL A 169 -1.43 -6.99 7.75
N ALA A 170 -1.97 -7.34 6.60
CA ALA A 170 -1.87 -8.69 6.06
C ALA A 170 -0.76 -8.80 5.03
N ILE A 171 0.04 -9.84 5.17
CA ILE A 171 1.00 -10.31 4.17
C ILE A 171 0.42 -11.59 3.58
N THR A 172 0.20 -11.57 2.28
CA THR A 172 -0.46 -12.63 1.55
C THR A 172 0.37 -13.02 0.33
N VAL A 173 0.05 -14.17 -0.26
CA VAL A 173 0.54 -14.60 -1.56
C VAL A 173 -0.66 -15.11 -2.37
N GLN A 174 -0.53 -15.09 -3.68
CA GLN A 174 -1.48 -15.71 -4.61
C GLN A 174 -1.43 -17.24 -4.44
N ASN A 175 -2.59 -17.92 -4.44
CA ASN A 175 -2.70 -19.38 -4.41
C ASN A 175 -2.19 -20.04 -5.70
#